data_7ef6a2b2866326bd9136742f3576c57c
#
_entry.id   7ef6a2b2866326bd9136742f3576c57c
#
_cell.length_a   1.000
_cell.length_b   1.000
_cell.length_c   1.000
_cell.angle_alpha   90.00
_cell.angle_beta   90.00
_cell.angle_gamma   90.00
#
_symmetry.space_group_name_H-M   'P 1'
#
loop_
_entity.id
_entity.type
_entity.pdbx_description
1 polymer ?
#
loop_
_entity_poly.entity_id
_entity_poly.type
_entity_poly.pdbx_seq_one_letter_code
_entity_poly.pdbx_strand_id
1 'polypeptide(L)'
;PETTALIRQREEKRLKKMTFYCFTHECLRDYILRYFGEYGSNYCGNCSNCLSEFETVDVTVAAKAILGCVRECRQRYGTTVILDTLHGANTAKIRQYHMDENSHYGELSKEPVYRLRQILNELQVREYLYVTADTYSIVRLLPKASELLDEDGTMLMKMAKEEKRILKAAK
;
A
#
# COMPACT_ATOMS: atom_id res chain seq x y z
N PRO A 1 12.31 -17.31 27.67
CA PRO A 1 12.58 -17.08 26.26
C PRO A 1 11.34 -17.26 25.39
N GLU A 2 10.61 -18.39 25.47
CA GLU A 2 9.37 -18.63 24.71
C GLU A 2 8.26 -17.64 25.05
N THR A 3 8.12 -17.27 26.31
CA THR A 3 7.14 -16.29 26.77
C THR A 3 7.37 -14.92 26.14
N THR A 4 8.63 -14.50 26.02
CA THR A 4 9.01 -13.22 25.41
C THR A 4 8.72 -13.23 23.91
N ALA A 5 9.00 -14.32 23.21
CA ALA A 5 8.69 -14.46 21.77
C ALA A 5 7.18 -14.42 21.50
N LEU A 6 6.38 -15.06 22.32
CA LEU A 6 4.90 -15.04 22.22
C LEU A 6 4.34 -13.64 22.48
N ILE A 7 4.86 -12.91 23.46
CA ILE A 7 4.46 -11.53 23.75
C ILE A 7 4.78 -10.66 22.55
N ARG A 8 6.00 -10.74 22.01
CA ARG A 8 6.42 -9.98 20.83
C ARG A 8 5.52 -10.26 19.63
N GLN A 9 5.21 -11.52 19.36
CA GLN A 9 4.30 -11.90 18.27
C GLN A 9 2.90 -11.33 18.45
N ARG A 10 2.37 -11.28 19.67
CA ARG A 10 1.07 -10.66 19.96
C ARG A 10 1.10 -9.16 19.74
N GLU A 11 2.16 -8.49 20.19
CA GLU A 11 2.31 -7.04 19.97
C GLU A 11 2.46 -6.69 18.49
N GLU A 12 3.20 -7.47 17.72
CA GLU A 12 3.32 -7.32 16.28
C GLU A 12 1.97 -7.48 15.57
N LYS A 13 1.15 -8.47 15.99
CA LYS A 13 -0.21 -8.64 15.46
C LYS A 13 -1.12 -7.47 15.79
N ARG A 14 -1.02 -6.92 17.00
CA ARG A 14 -1.81 -5.73 17.41
C ARG A 14 -1.40 -4.51 16.61
N LEU A 15 -0.09 -4.29 16.45
CA LEU A 15 0.43 -3.18 15.65
C LEU A 15 -0.03 -3.29 14.19
N LYS A 16 -0.01 -4.49 13.61
CA LYS A 16 -0.51 -4.74 12.25
C LYS A 16 -1.99 -4.40 12.11
N LYS A 17 -2.83 -4.78 13.09
CA LYS A 17 -4.25 -4.41 13.10
C LYS A 17 -4.47 -2.90 13.20
N MET A 18 -3.66 -2.21 13.99
CA MET A 18 -3.71 -0.75 14.10
C MET A 18 -3.28 -0.09 12.78
N THR A 19 -2.27 -0.61 12.11
CA THR A 19 -1.84 -0.15 10.79
C THR A 19 -2.98 -0.30 9.77
N PHE A 20 -3.67 -1.44 9.75
CA PHE A 20 -4.81 -1.66 8.87
C PHE A 20 -5.97 -0.71 9.16
N TYR A 21 -6.23 -0.40 10.43
CA TYR A 21 -7.21 0.62 10.82
C TYR A 21 -6.87 2.00 10.22
N CYS A 22 -5.61 2.37 10.19
CA CYS A 22 -5.17 3.65 9.62
C CYS A 22 -5.37 3.74 8.10
N PHE A 23 -5.35 2.63 7.40
CA PHE A 23 -5.44 2.59 5.93
C PHE A 23 -6.76 2.06 5.38
N THR A 24 -7.65 1.56 6.24
CA THR A 24 -8.94 1.03 5.79
C THR A 24 -9.85 2.10 5.23
N HIS A 25 -10.64 1.75 4.23
CA HIS A 25 -11.74 2.57 3.71
C HIS A 25 -13.12 2.09 4.20
N GLU A 26 -13.14 1.07 5.05
CA GLU A 26 -14.34 0.62 5.73
C GLU A 26 -14.77 1.59 6.84
N CYS A 27 -15.97 1.42 7.35
CA CYS A 27 -16.43 2.19 8.50
C CYS A 27 -15.48 2.04 9.69
N LEU A 28 -14.88 3.12 10.14
CA LEU A 28 -13.88 3.09 11.24
C LEU A 28 -14.49 2.60 12.55
N ARG A 29 -15.75 2.98 12.84
CA ARG A 29 -16.45 2.51 14.03
C ARG A 29 -16.72 1.02 13.96
N ASP A 30 -17.22 0.54 12.84
CA ASP A 30 -17.50 -0.88 12.65
C ASP A 30 -16.21 -1.71 12.68
N TYR A 31 -15.10 -1.18 12.14
CA TYR A 31 -13.80 -1.82 12.23
C TYR A 31 -13.33 -2.04 13.67
N ILE A 32 -13.53 -1.04 14.54
CA ILE A 32 -13.21 -1.14 15.98
C ILE A 32 -14.14 -2.14 16.65
N LEU A 33 -15.44 -2.07 16.40
CA LEU A 33 -16.43 -2.97 16.99
C LEU A 33 -16.15 -4.43 16.62
N ARG A 34 -15.80 -4.72 15.38
CA ARG A 34 -15.39 -6.06 14.94
C ARG A 34 -14.15 -6.58 15.66
N TYR A 35 -13.23 -5.71 16.01
CA TYR A 35 -12.08 -6.09 16.83
C TYR A 35 -12.49 -6.63 18.21
N PHE A 36 -13.58 -6.12 18.78
CA PHE A 36 -14.15 -6.56 20.05
C PHE A 36 -15.24 -7.62 19.90
N GLY A 37 -15.47 -8.14 18.70
CA GLY A 37 -16.43 -9.22 18.46
C GLY A 37 -17.85 -8.76 18.15
N GLU A 38 -18.08 -7.47 18.00
CA GLU A 38 -19.37 -6.91 17.54
C GLU A 38 -19.36 -6.73 16.03
N TYR A 39 -20.40 -7.17 15.36
CA TYR A 39 -20.53 -7.06 13.90
C TYR A 39 -21.72 -6.16 13.56
N GLY A 40 -21.44 -5.10 12.83
CA GLY A 40 -22.42 -4.11 12.40
C GLY A 40 -22.62 -4.09 10.88
N SER A 41 -23.22 -3.02 10.40
CA SER A 41 -23.58 -2.82 8.99
C SER A 41 -22.44 -2.24 8.13
N ASN A 42 -21.26 -2.12 8.66
CA ASN A 42 -20.11 -1.42 8.02
C ASN A 42 -20.41 0.05 7.64
N TYR A 43 -21.33 0.69 8.38
CA TYR A 43 -21.72 2.07 8.18
C TYR A 43 -22.23 2.70 9.48
N CYS A 44 -21.62 3.79 9.91
CA CYS A 44 -22.08 4.54 11.09
C CYS A 44 -22.61 5.96 10.76
N GLY A 45 -22.42 6.42 9.54
CA GLY A 45 -22.86 7.74 9.09
C GLY A 45 -22.14 8.93 9.72
N ASN A 46 -21.09 8.72 10.51
CA ASN A 46 -20.45 9.76 11.30
C ASN A 46 -18.91 9.73 11.31
N CYS A 47 -18.27 8.63 10.93
CA CYS A 47 -16.81 8.61 10.84
C CYS A 47 -16.33 9.20 9.52
N SER A 48 -15.05 9.59 9.46
CA SER A 48 -14.45 10.18 8.26
C SER A 48 -14.66 9.32 7.01
N ASN A 49 -14.57 8.00 7.11
CA ASN A 49 -14.77 7.11 5.98
C ASN A 49 -16.23 7.05 5.50
N CYS A 50 -17.19 7.10 6.43
CA CYS A 50 -18.61 7.15 6.06
C CYS A 50 -19.03 8.48 5.45
N LEU A 51 -18.40 9.57 5.86
CA LEU A 51 -18.68 10.92 5.37
C LEU A 51 -17.88 11.28 4.11
N SER A 52 -16.84 10.53 3.79
CA SER A 52 -16.03 10.75 2.60
C SER A 52 -16.66 10.11 1.38
N GLU A 53 -16.55 10.78 0.26
CA GLU A 53 -16.88 10.20 -1.04
C GLU A 53 -15.70 9.38 -1.56
N PHE A 54 -15.91 8.09 -1.75
CA PHE A 54 -14.94 7.21 -2.38
C PHE A 54 -15.41 6.81 -3.77
N GLU A 55 -14.45 6.62 -4.65
CA GLU A 55 -14.66 5.99 -5.96
C GLU A 55 -13.87 4.69 -6.03
N THR A 56 -14.41 3.71 -6.75
CA THR A 56 -13.67 2.48 -7.04
C THR A 56 -12.82 2.72 -8.28
N VAL A 57 -11.51 2.56 -8.11
CA VAL A 57 -10.52 2.77 -9.17
C VAL A 57 -9.86 1.45 -9.51
N ASP A 58 -9.71 1.18 -10.81
CA ASP A 58 -8.89 0.08 -11.28
C ASP A 58 -7.41 0.48 -11.20
N VAL A 59 -6.68 -0.19 -10.34
CA VAL A 59 -5.26 0.04 -10.11
C VAL A 59 -4.40 -1.15 -10.58
N THR A 60 -4.97 -2.01 -11.40
CA THR A 60 -4.32 -3.26 -11.86
C THR A 60 -2.95 -2.98 -12.48
N VAL A 61 -2.85 -2.02 -13.40
CA VAL A 61 -1.59 -1.68 -14.07
C VAL A 61 -0.54 -1.20 -13.06
N ALA A 62 -0.92 -0.28 -12.19
CA ALA A 62 -0.03 0.24 -11.16
C ALA A 62 0.40 -0.83 -10.14
N ALA A 63 -0.53 -1.69 -9.71
CA ALA A 63 -0.26 -2.79 -8.81
C ALA A 63 0.70 -3.82 -9.43
N LYS A 64 0.47 -4.21 -10.67
CA LYS A 64 1.37 -5.11 -11.42
C LYS A 64 2.76 -4.50 -11.63
N ALA A 65 2.84 -3.21 -11.92
CA ALA A 65 4.12 -2.50 -12.04
C ALA A 65 4.90 -2.49 -10.73
N ILE A 66 4.24 -2.23 -9.60
CA ILE A 66 4.87 -2.28 -8.27
C ILE A 66 5.42 -3.69 -7.99
N LEU A 67 4.59 -4.73 -8.13
CA LEU A 67 5.01 -6.11 -7.88
C LEU A 67 6.09 -6.56 -8.85
N GLY A 68 5.99 -6.20 -10.13
CA GLY A 68 6.99 -6.50 -11.16
C GLY A 68 8.34 -5.84 -10.88
N CYS A 69 8.34 -4.56 -10.49
CA CYS A 69 9.54 -3.84 -10.09
C CYS A 69 10.24 -4.49 -8.89
N VAL A 70 9.48 -4.87 -7.87
CA VAL A 70 10.01 -5.57 -6.68
C VAL A 70 10.60 -6.93 -7.06
N ARG A 71 9.94 -7.67 -7.95
CA ARG A 71 10.43 -8.96 -8.43
C ARG A 71 11.73 -8.84 -9.22
N GLU A 72 11.79 -7.89 -10.15
CA GLU A 72 12.95 -7.67 -11.01
C GLU A 72 14.19 -7.23 -10.22
N CYS A 73 14.03 -6.35 -9.23
CA CYS A 73 15.11 -5.96 -8.34
C CYS A 73 15.46 -7.01 -7.27
N ARG A 74 14.89 -8.22 -7.36
CA ARG A 74 15.13 -9.36 -6.46
C ARG A 74 14.82 -9.06 -5.00
N GLN A 75 13.81 -8.24 -4.74
CA GLN A 75 13.34 -7.93 -3.38
C GLN A 75 14.45 -7.38 -2.46
N ARG A 76 15.27 -6.47 -2.97
CA ARG A 76 16.46 -5.95 -2.25
C ARG A 76 16.28 -4.56 -1.67
N TYR A 77 15.27 -3.81 -2.10
CA TYR A 77 15.17 -2.39 -1.80
C TYR A 77 13.89 -2.06 -1.03
N GLY A 78 13.93 -0.92 -0.36
CA GLY A 78 12.82 -0.40 0.43
C GLY A 78 11.78 0.37 -0.40
N THR A 79 10.69 0.73 0.24
CA THR A 79 9.54 1.41 -0.36
C THR A 79 9.92 2.65 -1.17
N THR A 80 10.79 3.50 -0.61
CA THR A 80 11.19 4.76 -1.28
C THR A 80 11.88 4.50 -2.62
N VAL A 81 12.83 3.56 -2.65
CA VAL A 81 13.55 3.20 -3.88
C VAL A 81 12.60 2.63 -4.94
N ILE A 82 11.67 1.77 -4.55
CA ILE A 82 10.67 1.20 -5.46
C ILE A 82 9.78 2.31 -6.04
N LEU A 83 9.25 3.19 -5.21
CA LEU A 83 8.37 4.28 -5.67
C LEU A 83 9.11 5.28 -6.53
N ASP A 84 10.34 5.63 -6.18
CA ASP A 84 11.21 6.53 -6.98
C ASP A 84 11.53 5.93 -8.35
N THR A 85 11.76 4.62 -8.41
CA THR A 85 11.98 3.90 -9.67
C THR A 85 10.75 3.97 -10.58
N LEU A 86 9.57 3.66 -10.05
CA LEU A 86 8.32 3.69 -10.80
C LEU A 86 7.94 5.09 -11.26
N HIS A 87 8.24 6.09 -10.46
CA HIS A 87 8.01 7.50 -10.82
C HIS A 87 9.04 8.06 -11.80
N GLY A 88 10.17 7.37 -11.99
CA GLY A 88 11.24 7.83 -12.86
C GLY A 88 12.13 8.90 -12.23
N ALA A 89 12.28 8.89 -10.90
CA ALA A 89 13.13 9.84 -10.20
C ALA A 89 14.62 9.60 -10.49
N ASN A 90 15.38 10.66 -10.75
CA ASN A 90 16.80 10.59 -10.98
C ASN A 90 17.59 10.94 -9.71
N THR A 91 17.47 10.10 -8.69
CA THR A 91 18.20 10.26 -7.43
C THR A 91 19.56 9.55 -7.45
N ALA A 92 20.45 9.95 -6.52
CA ALA A 92 21.74 9.28 -6.37
C ALA A 92 21.59 7.78 -6.06
N LYS A 93 20.59 7.41 -5.27
CA LYS A 93 20.28 6.02 -4.95
C LYS A 93 19.84 5.21 -6.17
N ILE A 94 18.99 5.78 -7.03
CA ILE A 94 18.53 5.13 -8.26
C ILE A 94 19.73 4.80 -9.15
N ARG A 95 20.65 5.74 -9.35
CA ARG A 95 21.88 5.52 -10.14
C ARG A 95 22.82 4.52 -9.48
N GLN A 96 23.01 4.62 -8.17
CA GLN A 96 23.89 3.71 -7.40
C GLN A 96 23.43 2.26 -7.47
N TYR A 97 22.10 2.03 -7.47
CA TYR A 97 21.51 0.69 -7.49
C TYR A 97 21.11 0.22 -8.88
N HIS A 98 21.41 1.02 -9.92
CA HIS A 98 21.05 0.73 -11.31
C HIS A 98 19.54 0.47 -11.50
N MET A 99 18.71 1.16 -10.71
CA MET A 99 17.26 1.04 -10.78
C MET A 99 16.66 1.76 -11.99
N ASP A 100 17.43 2.64 -12.64
CA ASP A 100 17.12 3.22 -13.94
C ASP A 100 17.16 2.21 -15.10
N GLU A 101 17.79 1.06 -14.89
CA GLU A 101 17.77 -0.09 -15.82
C GLU A 101 16.59 -1.04 -15.61
N ASN A 102 15.82 -0.87 -14.54
CA ASN A 102 14.62 -1.68 -14.29
C ASN A 102 13.57 -1.43 -15.38
N SER A 103 12.96 -2.49 -15.91
CA SER A 103 11.96 -2.38 -16.99
C SER A 103 10.74 -1.54 -16.62
N HIS A 104 10.46 -1.38 -15.33
CA HIS A 104 9.38 -0.55 -14.79
C HIS A 104 9.81 0.89 -14.45
N TYR A 105 11.04 1.29 -14.76
CA TYR A 105 11.53 2.64 -14.49
C TYR A 105 10.70 3.69 -15.23
N GLY A 106 10.14 4.62 -14.48
CA GLY A 106 9.32 5.71 -15.02
C GLY A 106 7.96 5.29 -15.59
N GLU A 107 7.58 4.03 -15.48
CA GLU A 107 6.30 3.50 -16.01
C GLU A 107 5.09 4.22 -15.43
N LEU A 108 5.16 4.63 -14.18
CA LEU A 108 4.10 5.34 -13.45
C LEU A 108 4.45 6.83 -13.20
N SER A 109 5.25 7.44 -14.04
CA SER A 109 5.69 8.83 -13.89
C SER A 109 4.55 9.86 -13.90
N LYS A 110 3.41 9.52 -14.50
CA LYS A 110 2.20 10.37 -14.52
C LYS A 110 1.38 10.31 -13.25
N GLU A 111 1.56 9.24 -12.44
CA GLU A 111 0.85 9.08 -11.20
C GLU A 111 1.59 9.81 -10.06
N PRO A 112 0.88 10.56 -9.21
CA PRO A 112 1.52 11.21 -8.08
C PRO A 112 2.04 10.18 -7.07
N VAL A 113 3.20 10.46 -6.47
CA VAL A 113 3.89 9.54 -5.54
C VAL A 113 2.99 9.12 -4.37
N TYR A 114 2.15 10.03 -3.85
CA TYR A 114 1.23 9.68 -2.76
C TYR A 114 0.24 8.59 -3.15
N ARG A 115 -0.23 8.59 -4.42
CA ARG A 115 -1.15 7.59 -4.95
C ARG A 115 -0.46 6.24 -5.10
N LEU A 116 0.78 6.23 -5.59
CA LEU A 116 1.60 5.01 -5.64
C LEU A 116 1.82 4.42 -4.25
N ARG A 117 2.03 5.28 -3.26
CA ARG A 117 2.16 4.87 -1.86
C ARG A 117 0.87 4.25 -1.30
N GLN A 118 -0.29 4.83 -1.63
CA GLN A 118 -1.58 4.25 -1.25
C GLN A 118 -1.78 2.86 -1.86
N ILE A 119 -1.43 2.68 -3.14
CA ILE A 119 -1.54 1.37 -3.82
C ILE A 119 -0.59 0.35 -3.17
N LEU A 120 0.65 0.75 -2.87
CA LEU A 120 1.61 -0.13 -2.19
C LEU A 120 1.11 -0.55 -0.80
N ASN A 121 0.54 0.37 -0.04
CA ASN A 121 -0.05 0.07 1.26
C ASN A 121 -1.24 -0.89 1.13
N GLU A 122 -2.08 -0.72 0.12
CA GLU A 122 -3.19 -1.62 -0.16
C GLU A 122 -2.71 -3.02 -0.55
N LEU A 123 -1.65 -3.12 -1.33
CA LEU A 123 -1.00 -4.40 -1.64
C LEU A 123 -0.48 -5.10 -0.39
N GLN A 124 0.02 -4.34 0.58
CA GLN A 124 0.44 -4.87 1.88
C GLN A 124 -0.75 -5.35 2.71
N VAL A 125 -1.83 -4.58 2.77
CA VAL A 125 -3.07 -4.95 3.47
C VAL A 125 -3.68 -6.22 2.90
N ARG A 126 -3.67 -6.37 1.58
CA ARG A 126 -4.19 -7.56 0.88
C ARG A 126 -3.21 -8.73 0.82
N GLU A 127 -2.08 -8.62 1.47
CA GLU A 127 -1.06 -9.67 1.59
C GLU A 127 -0.43 -10.10 0.25
N TYR A 128 -0.29 -9.19 -0.69
CA TYR A 128 0.50 -9.41 -1.91
C TYR A 128 2.00 -9.18 -1.66
N LEU A 129 2.33 -8.28 -0.75
CA LEU A 129 3.68 -7.98 -0.34
C LEU A 129 3.74 -7.64 1.17
N TYR A 130 4.93 -7.60 1.71
CA TYR A 130 5.18 -7.07 3.05
C TYR A 130 6.48 -6.27 3.10
N VAL A 131 6.58 -5.38 4.07
CA VAL A 131 7.79 -4.62 4.34
C VAL A 131 8.44 -5.17 5.59
N THR A 132 9.74 -5.48 5.53
CA THR A 132 10.47 -6.03 6.68
C THR A 132 10.52 -5.00 7.81
N ALA A 133 10.46 -5.48 9.05
CA ALA A 133 10.51 -4.64 10.26
C ALA A 133 11.94 -4.32 10.73
N ASP A 134 12.94 -4.63 9.91
CA ASP A 134 14.34 -4.34 10.18
C ASP A 134 14.72 -2.88 9.82
N THR A 135 15.96 -2.52 10.05
CA THR A 135 16.50 -1.17 9.76
C THR A 135 16.36 -0.77 8.30
N TYR A 136 16.29 -1.72 7.40
CA TYR A 136 16.28 -1.47 5.94
C TYR A 136 14.88 -1.36 5.34
N SER A 137 13.84 -1.86 6.03
CA SER A 137 12.44 -1.83 5.59
C SER A 137 12.27 -2.27 4.13
N ILE A 138 12.78 -3.45 3.80
CA ILE A 138 12.82 -3.99 2.44
C ILE A 138 11.43 -4.50 2.05
N VAL A 139 11.01 -4.19 0.82
CA VAL A 139 9.76 -4.70 0.23
C VAL A 139 9.99 -6.12 -0.29
N ARG A 140 9.18 -7.06 0.20
CA ARG A 140 9.22 -8.45 -0.20
C ARG A 140 7.87 -8.94 -0.69
N LEU A 141 7.88 -9.80 -1.68
CA LEU A 141 6.66 -10.40 -2.23
C LEU A 141 6.19 -11.58 -1.38
N LEU A 142 4.88 -11.72 -1.27
CA LEU A 142 4.23 -12.90 -0.74
C LEU A 142 3.77 -13.82 -1.88
N PRO A 143 3.51 -15.10 -1.64
CA PRO A 143 3.11 -16.05 -2.70
C PRO A 143 1.89 -15.60 -3.51
N LYS A 144 0.94 -14.90 -2.89
CA LYS A 144 -0.24 -14.35 -3.52
C LYS A 144 0.06 -13.33 -4.64
N ALA A 145 1.25 -12.71 -4.62
CA ALA A 145 1.65 -11.75 -5.66
C ALA A 145 1.64 -12.36 -7.07
N SER A 146 1.93 -13.66 -7.21
CA SER A 146 1.88 -14.35 -8.50
C SER A 146 0.49 -14.35 -9.11
N GLU A 147 -0.56 -14.49 -8.31
CA GLU A 147 -1.96 -14.45 -8.77
C GLU A 147 -2.32 -13.10 -9.43
N LEU A 148 -1.82 -12.01 -8.87
CA LEU A 148 -2.06 -10.68 -9.43
C LEU A 148 -1.17 -10.42 -10.66
N LEU A 149 0.04 -10.99 -10.70
CA LEU A 149 0.95 -10.85 -11.84
C LEU A 149 0.54 -11.66 -13.06
N ASP A 150 -0.34 -12.65 -12.90
CA ASP A 150 -0.93 -13.40 -14.01
C ASP A 150 -1.75 -12.47 -14.93
N GLU A 151 -1.97 -12.90 -16.18
CA GLU A 151 -2.64 -12.08 -17.19
C GLU A 151 -4.04 -11.64 -16.74
N ASP A 152 -4.80 -12.53 -16.10
CA ASP A 152 -6.16 -12.31 -15.64
C ASP A 152 -6.24 -11.59 -14.27
N GLY A 153 -5.10 -11.36 -13.60
CA GLY A 153 -5.04 -10.69 -12.31
C GLY A 153 -5.53 -9.25 -12.41
N THR A 154 -6.53 -8.89 -11.60
CA THR A 154 -7.08 -7.53 -11.52
C THR A 154 -7.11 -7.04 -10.08
N MET A 155 -6.98 -5.74 -9.89
CA MET A 155 -7.05 -5.11 -8.59
C MET A 155 -7.85 -3.81 -8.66
N LEU A 156 -8.97 -3.80 -7.94
CA LEU A 156 -9.77 -2.60 -7.71
C LEU A 156 -9.56 -2.13 -6.28
N MET A 157 -9.46 -0.84 -6.06
CA MET A 157 -9.43 -0.26 -4.72
C MET A 157 -10.31 0.98 -4.62
N LYS A 158 -10.78 1.25 -3.41
CA LYS A 158 -11.49 2.49 -3.10
C LYS A 158 -10.46 3.58 -2.84
N MET A 159 -10.60 4.69 -3.53
CA MET A 159 -9.83 5.90 -3.32
C MET A 159 -10.76 7.06 -3.00
N ALA A 160 -10.32 7.97 -2.14
CA ALA A 160 -11.06 9.22 -1.93
C ALA A 160 -11.11 9.95 -3.27
N LYS A 161 -12.30 10.44 -3.64
CA LYS A 161 -12.42 11.37 -4.77
C LYS A 161 -11.50 12.54 -4.52
N GLU A 162 -10.66 12.86 -5.47
CA GLU A 162 -9.89 14.09 -5.43
C GLU A 162 -10.89 15.25 -5.43
N GLU A 163 -11.19 15.78 -4.26
CA GLU A 163 -11.75 17.13 -4.20
C GLU A 163 -10.79 18.02 -4.98
N LYS A 164 -11.34 18.74 -5.94
CA LYS A 164 -10.63 19.80 -6.65
C LYS A 164 -10.12 20.83 -5.64
N ARG A 165 -9.04 20.53 -4.95
CA ARG A 165 -8.30 21.44 -4.07
C ARG A 165 -7.65 22.61 -4.82
N ILE A 166 -8.02 22.81 -6.10
CA ILE A 166 -7.41 23.80 -6.98
C ILE A 166 -8.05 25.20 -6.81
N LEU A 167 -9.00 25.41 -5.93
CA LEU A 167 -9.68 26.71 -5.84
C LEU A 167 -9.55 27.48 -4.51
N LYS A 168 -8.68 27.07 -3.59
CA LYS A 168 -8.44 27.85 -2.35
C LYS A 168 -7.02 28.36 -2.12
N ALA A 169 -6.13 28.19 -3.08
CA ALA A 169 -4.78 28.78 -3.01
C ALA A 169 -4.59 30.02 -3.90
N ALA A 170 -5.68 30.58 -4.43
CA ALA A 170 -5.68 31.81 -5.22
C ALA A 170 -6.77 32.78 -4.70
N LYS A 171 -6.59 33.28 -3.50
CA LYS A 171 -7.13 34.59 -3.03
C LYS A 171 -6.29 35.11 -1.89
#